data_05f3e57446a4fb9badc6cdd3e8880656
#
_entry.id   05f3e57446a4fb9badc6cdd3e8880656
#
_cell.length_a   1.000
_cell.length_b   1.000
_cell.length_c   1.000
_cell.angle_alpha   90.00
_cell.angle_beta   90.00
_cell.angle_gamma   90.00
#
_symmetry.space_group_name_H-M   'P 1'
#
loop_
_entity.id
_entity.type
_entity.pdbx_description
1 polymer ?
#
loop_
_entity_poly.entity_id
_entity_poly.type
_entity_poly.pdbx_seq_one_letter_code
_entity_poly.pdbx_strand_id
1 'polypeptide(L)' 'MEVARLVADGLPNPAIARRLYLSRPTVASHVAHILAKLGFASRAQIAAWVAAQAHTGPA' A
#
# COMPACT_ATOMS: atom_id res chain seq x y z
N MET A 1 3.40 -5.71 -5.45
CA MET A 1 2.97 -4.36 -5.18
C MET A 1 3.68 -3.79 -3.98
N GLU A 2 4.75 -3.09 -4.28
CA GLU A 2 5.66 -2.57 -3.26
C GLU A 2 4.98 -1.53 -2.36
N VAL A 3 4.26 -0.58 -2.97
CA VAL A 3 3.61 0.48 -2.19
C VAL A 3 2.54 -0.08 -1.25
N ALA A 4 1.73 -1.00 -1.74
CA ALA A 4 0.69 -1.61 -0.91
C ALA A 4 1.29 -2.31 0.30
N ARG A 5 2.41 -3.00 0.11
CA ARG A 5 3.10 -3.70 1.18
C ARG A 5 3.60 -2.74 2.24
N LEU A 6 4.19 -1.61 1.81
CA LEU A 6 4.69 -0.62 2.75
C LEU A 6 3.56 0.08 3.49
N VAL A 7 2.42 0.28 2.82
CA VAL A 7 1.22 0.78 3.50
C VAL A 7 0.79 -0.20 4.59
N ALA A 8 0.80 -1.48 4.27
CA ALA A 8 0.43 -2.52 5.24
C ALA A 8 1.40 -2.56 6.42
N ASP A 9 2.66 -2.22 6.18
CA ASP A 9 3.68 -2.17 7.23
C ASP A 9 3.55 -0.93 8.11
N GLY A 10 2.59 -0.07 7.81
CA GLY A 10 2.32 1.11 8.63
C GLY A 10 3.14 2.34 8.27
N LEU A 11 3.86 2.33 7.15
CA LEU A 11 4.66 3.47 6.76
C LEU A 11 3.79 4.62 6.22
N PRO A 12 4.02 5.85 6.67
CA PRO A 12 3.38 7.01 6.06
C PRO A 12 4.03 7.33 4.70
N ASN A 13 3.34 8.12 3.88
CA ASN A 13 3.81 8.41 2.53
C ASN A 13 5.24 8.97 2.48
N PRO A 14 5.66 9.89 3.37
CA PRO A 14 7.05 10.36 3.34
C PRO A 14 8.07 9.25 3.53
N ALA A 15 7.77 8.27 4.40
CA ALA A 15 8.66 7.14 4.63
C ALA A 15 8.69 6.21 3.43
N ILE A 16 7.54 5.98 2.80
CA ILE A 16 7.45 5.18 1.58
C ILE A 16 8.27 5.84 0.47
N ALA A 17 8.12 7.16 0.33
CA ALA A 17 8.84 7.92 -0.68
C ALA A 17 10.36 7.74 -0.52
N ARG A 18 10.85 7.82 0.70
CA ARG A 18 12.29 7.62 0.96
C ARG A 18 12.72 6.19 0.66
N ARG A 19 11.90 5.23 1.06
CA ARG A 19 12.23 3.81 0.88
C ARG A 19 12.33 3.44 -0.60
N LEU A 20 11.47 4.00 -1.43
CA LEU A 20 11.39 3.66 -2.85
C LEU A 20 12.04 4.68 -3.77
N TYR A 21 12.66 5.73 -3.21
CA TYR A 21 13.28 6.81 -3.99
C TYR A 21 12.28 7.50 -4.90
N LEU A 22 11.08 7.76 -4.36
CA LEU A 22 10.01 8.43 -5.08
C LEU A 22 9.68 9.75 -4.38
N SER A 23 9.00 10.67 -5.10
CA SER A 23 8.48 11.86 -4.48
C SER A 23 7.20 11.53 -3.71
N ARG A 24 6.85 12.39 -2.73
CA ARG A 24 5.61 12.21 -1.99
C ARG A 24 4.37 12.24 -2.87
N PRO A 25 4.25 13.19 -3.83
CA PRO A 25 3.11 13.17 -4.75
C PRO A 25 3.00 11.88 -5.55
N THR A 26 4.13 11.31 -5.94
CA THR A 26 4.14 10.05 -6.68
C THR A 26 3.62 8.91 -5.80
N VAL A 27 4.04 8.87 -4.53
CA VAL A 27 3.54 7.86 -3.60
C VAL A 27 2.03 8.03 -3.40
N ALA A 28 1.56 9.26 -3.20
CA ALA A 28 0.14 9.54 -3.03
C ALA A 28 -0.65 9.07 -4.25
N SER A 29 -0.12 9.29 -5.45
CA SER A 29 -0.74 8.84 -6.68
C SER A 29 -0.82 7.31 -6.74
N HIS A 30 0.24 6.62 -6.34
CA HIS A 30 0.23 5.15 -6.29
C HIS A 30 -0.82 4.64 -5.31
N VAL A 31 -0.91 5.25 -4.13
CA VAL A 31 -1.91 4.86 -3.14
C VAL A 31 -3.32 5.07 -3.69
N ALA A 32 -3.56 6.24 -4.31
CA ALA A 32 -4.86 6.53 -4.91
C ALA A 32 -5.25 5.51 -5.99
N HIS A 33 -4.29 5.11 -6.80
CA HIS A 33 -4.51 4.09 -7.83
C HIS A 33 -4.88 2.75 -7.22
N ILE A 34 -4.20 2.35 -6.16
CA ILE A 34 -4.49 1.08 -5.48
C ILE A 34 -5.90 1.12 -4.92
N LEU A 35 -6.27 2.21 -4.26
CA LEU A 35 -7.61 2.37 -3.69
C LEU A 35 -8.69 2.25 -4.78
N ALA A 36 -8.48 2.95 -5.89
CA ALA A 36 -9.45 2.94 -6.99
C ALA A 36 -9.54 1.55 -7.62
N LYS A 37 -8.40 0.92 -7.87
CA LYS A 37 -8.35 -0.36 -8.55
C LYS A 37 -9.01 -1.47 -7.73
N LEU A 38 -8.85 -1.44 -6.42
CA LEU A 38 -9.41 -2.46 -5.54
C LEU A 38 -10.78 -2.07 -4.96
N GLY A 39 -11.25 -0.86 -5.26
CA GLY A 39 -12.53 -0.38 -4.76
C GLY A 39 -12.51 -0.12 -3.26
N PHE A 40 -11.37 0.27 -2.71
CA PHE A 40 -11.23 0.54 -1.27
C PHE A 40 -11.44 2.01 -0.95
N ALA A 41 -11.93 2.27 0.26
CA ALA A 41 -12.18 3.62 0.73
C ALA A 41 -11.04 4.16 1.59
N SER A 42 -10.16 3.30 2.13
CA SER A 42 -9.14 3.74 3.06
C SER A 42 -7.88 2.88 2.99
N ARG A 43 -6.79 3.44 3.50
CA ARG A 43 -5.50 2.73 3.60
C ARG A 43 -5.61 1.49 4.47
N ALA A 44 -6.45 1.53 5.50
CA ALA A 44 -6.66 0.37 6.37
C ALA A 44 -7.15 -0.84 5.57
N GLN A 45 -7.97 -0.63 4.56
CA GLN A 45 -8.43 -1.71 3.70
C GLN A 45 -7.31 -2.30 2.87
N ILE A 46 -6.35 -1.48 2.43
CA ILE A 46 -5.16 -1.98 1.74
C ILE A 46 -4.38 -2.89 2.69
N ALA A 47 -4.18 -2.45 3.92
CA ALA A 47 -3.43 -3.24 4.90
C ALA A 47 -4.10 -4.59 5.17
N ALA A 48 -5.42 -4.58 5.33
CA ALA A 48 -6.18 -5.81 5.54
C ALA A 48 -6.09 -6.74 4.34
N TRP A 49 -6.15 -6.17 3.13
CA TRP A 49 -6.05 -6.94 1.91
C TRP A 49 -4.67 -7.59 1.76
N VAL A 50 -3.60 -6.85 2.05
CA VAL A 50 -2.25 -7.39 1.99
C VAL A 50 -2.06 -8.51 3.02
N ALA A 51 -2.60 -8.33 4.22
CA ALA A 51 -2.53 -9.36 5.26
C ALA A 51 -3.25 -10.62 4.82
N ALA A 52 -4.40 -10.49 4.16
CA ALA A 52 -5.15 -11.64 3.64
C ALA A 52 -4.35 -12.37 2.55
N GLN A 53 -3.65 -11.64 1.70
CA GLN A 53 -2.80 -12.23 0.67
C GLN A 53 -1.66 -13.04 1.31
N ALA A 54 -1.09 -12.51 2.37
CA ALA A 54 0.01 -13.18 3.07
C ALA A 54 -0.42 -14.51 3.68
N HIS A 55 -1.72 -14.64 4.01
CA HIS A 55 -2.25 -15.86 4.61
C HIS A 55 -2.80 -16.85 3.60
N THR A 56 -2.77 -16.56 2.32
CA THR A 56 -3.31 -17.43 1.28
C THR A 56 -2.28 -18.41 0.73
N GLY A 57 -1.09 -18.40 1.26
CA GLY A 57 -0.07 -19.35 0.84
C GLY A 57 -0.45 -20.78 1.19
N PRO A 58 0.28 -21.77 0.66
CA PRO A 58 0.03 -23.17 0.99
C PRO A 58 0.33 -23.36 2.46
N ALA A 59 -0.68 -23.48 3.23
CA ALA A 59 -0.53 -23.72 4.65
C ALA A 59 -0.50 -25.20 4.92
#